data_9cbf3b1e25b91ca5b0d365d2c9b7236e
#
_entry.id   9cbf3b1e25b91ca5b0d365d2c9b7236e
#
_cell.length_a   1.000
_cell.length_b   1.000
_cell.length_c   1.000
_cell.angle_alpha   90.00
_cell.angle_beta   90.00
_cell.angle_gamma   90.00
#
_symmetry.space_group_name_H-M   'P 1'
#
loop_
_entity.id
_entity.type
_entity.pdbx_description
1 polymer ?
#
loop_
_entity_poly.entity_id
_entity_poly.type
_entity_poly.pdbx_seq_one_letter_code
_entity_poly.pdbx_strand_id
1 'polypeptide(L)'
;MRLPLFTAVAAVALAATAAHASDVGRRFPPEKTSIVDRTTGVPLTVLTSGRYKDGKNYPTHPQWAHDGIHIIFPSGDRDKDGTPEAFAVNEITGDIVQLTDGPGVGTGSLNVARRSNKLYYMRRNGEAGRTQLIEVDLTPLLADSAAGKMRGQGYERIVATLPEDHIEAGGFTLDADEKTAYVGFDARRAPPRQPGQPVPQVPGGLRAIDLATGAVRTVIETPFRMGHVQANPFVPGEILYCNETGGDAPQRMWIVKADGTGNRPVFKEGPTDWVTHEQFADADHVIFNLMGHKRDLRKAATGILVVSLRDDTVEHLGQIPIKDFKRTELANFTDPNIPQDDTSTGGYWHNGVTYDGRWAAGDDFDGNVWLIDRKNNKRTLLTTGHRMRPNHTHPSFSPDGTRILIQSGMLSGGKNLGLMVVPVAPVAD
;
A
#
# COMPACT_ATOMS: atom_id res chain seq x y z
N MET A 1 9.72 37.84 74.30
CA MET A 1 10.07 36.65 73.57
C MET A 1 9.50 36.82 72.13
N ARG A 2 10.34 37.22 71.17
CA ARG A 2 9.92 37.39 69.77
C ARG A 2 10.39 36.17 68.99
N LEU A 3 9.49 35.38 68.34
CA LEU A 3 9.82 34.32 67.42
C LEU A 3 10.15 34.90 66.01
N PRO A 4 11.13 34.39 65.32
CA PRO A 4 11.41 34.78 63.95
C PRO A 4 10.52 34.02 62.98
N LEU A 5 9.97 34.75 61.99
CA LEU A 5 9.28 34.19 60.80
C LEU A 5 10.33 33.64 59.84
N PHE A 6 10.30 32.37 59.51
CA PHE A 6 11.05 31.79 58.41
C PHE A 6 10.20 31.83 57.16
N THR A 7 10.64 32.66 56.21
CA THR A 7 10.08 32.68 54.85
C THR A 7 10.74 31.56 54.02
N ALA A 8 9.98 30.54 53.69
CA ALA A 8 10.42 29.48 52.75
C ALA A 8 10.24 29.98 51.32
N VAL A 9 11.33 30.18 50.59
CA VAL A 9 11.31 30.42 49.15
C VAL A 9 11.27 29.09 48.46
N ALA A 10 10.13 28.76 47.82
CA ALA A 10 10.00 27.58 46.96
C ALA A 10 10.63 27.92 45.61
N ALA A 11 11.73 27.31 45.28
CA ALA A 11 12.31 27.31 43.95
C ALA A 11 11.52 26.36 43.03
N VAL A 12 10.75 26.94 42.10
CA VAL A 12 10.12 26.15 41.01
C VAL A 12 11.20 25.87 39.98
N ALA A 13 11.66 24.64 39.96
CA ALA A 13 12.53 24.13 38.88
C ALA A 13 11.65 23.96 37.62
N LEU A 14 11.75 24.84 36.64
CA LEU A 14 11.27 24.59 35.28
C LEU A 14 12.18 23.49 34.68
N ALA A 15 11.66 22.28 34.60
CA ALA A 15 12.24 21.27 33.77
C ALA A 15 12.00 21.70 32.31
N ALA A 16 13.00 22.27 31.66
CA ALA A 16 13.01 22.45 30.22
C ALA A 16 13.08 21.06 29.62
N THR A 17 11.96 20.56 29.11
CA THR A 17 11.98 19.41 28.20
C THR A 17 12.79 19.83 27.00
N ALA A 18 13.97 19.25 26.83
CA ALA A 18 14.75 19.41 25.61
C ALA A 18 13.84 18.96 24.46
N ALA A 19 13.41 19.90 23.61
CA ALA A 19 12.73 19.58 22.38
C ALA A 19 13.70 18.68 21.57
N HIS A 20 13.35 17.44 21.35
CA HIS A 20 14.11 16.57 20.45
C HIS A 20 14.15 17.27 19.10
N ALA A 21 15.35 17.47 18.55
CA ALA A 21 15.47 17.94 17.18
C ALA A 21 14.86 16.88 16.26
N SER A 22 13.91 17.30 15.41
CA SER A 22 13.26 16.40 14.47
C SER A 22 14.25 15.80 13.50
N ASP A 23 14.12 14.52 13.21
CA ASP A 23 14.88 13.77 12.21
C ASP A 23 14.32 13.92 10.79
N VAL A 24 13.25 14.68 10.60
CA VAL A 24 12.73 15.02 9.26
C VAL A 24 13.84 15.64 8.41
N GLY A 25 14.05 15.11 7.21
CA GLY A 25 15.11 15.52 6.31
C GLY A 25 16.47 14.89 6.58
N ARG A 26 16.62 14.03 7.58
CA ARG A 26 17.84 13.27 7.84
C ARG A 26 18.17 12.39 6.63
N ARG A 27 19.44 12.44 6.22
CA ARG A 27 19.95 11.68 5.07
C ARG A 27 20.68 10.44 5.53
N PHE A 28 20.53 9.38 4.75
CA PHE A 28 21.23 8.11 4.93
C PHE A 28 22.13 7.86 3.73
N PRO A 29 23.26 7.16 3.93
CA PRO A 29 24.13 6.76 2.83
C PRO A 29 23.35 5.93 1.80
N PRO A 30 23.67 6.06 0.49
CA PRO A 30 23.11 5.23 -0.54
C PRO A 30 23.39 3.74 -0.30
N GLU A 31 22.36 2.92 -0.46
CA GLU A 31 22.46 1.46 -0.45
C GLU A 31 22.33 0.90 -1.88
N LYS A 32 22.24 1.79 -2.86
CA LYS A 32 21.98 1.44 -4.27
C LYS A 32 23.09 0.57 -4.84
N THR A 33 22.68 -0.54 -5.45
CA THR A 33 23.55 -1.47 -6.17
C THR A 33 22.80 -2.14 -7.31
N SER A 34 23.43 -2.97 -8.11
CA SER A 34 22.81 -3.71 -9.19
C SER A 34 23.13 -5.19 -9.07
N ILE A 35 22.12 -6.00 -9.36
CA ILE A 35 22.26 -7.45 -9.49
C ILE A 35 21.65 -7.87 -10.81
N VAL A 36 22.06 -9.03 -11.35
CA VAL A 36 21.46 -9.60 -12.57
C VAL A 36 20.72 -10.87 -12.18
N ASP A 37 19.47 -10.97 -12.58
CA ASP A 37 18.71 -12.21 -12.46
C ASP A 37 19.37 -13.30 -13.29
N ARG A 38 19.74 -14.41 -12.66
CA ARG A 38 20.50 -15.48 -13.32
C ARG A 38 19.68 -16.28 -14.32
N THR A 39 18.36 -16.27 -14.19
CA THR A 39 17.45 -17.01 -15.06
C THR A 39 17.07 -16.20 -16.30
N THR A 40 16.76 -14.93 -16.10
CA THR A 40 16.22 -14.05 -17.15
C THR A 40 17.29 -13.16 -17.80
N GLY A 41 18.40 -12.92 -17.10
CA GLY A 41 19.42 -11.96 -17.50
C GLY A 41 19.02 -10.49 -17.24
N VAL A 42 17.87 -10.23 -16.67
CA VAL A 42 17.37 -8.87 -16.40
C VAL A 42 18.17 -8.22 -15.28
N PRO A 43 18.70 -6.99 -15.48
CA PRO A 43 19.37 -6.25 -14.41
C PRO A 43 18.33 -5.67 -13.45
N LEU A 44 18.55 -5.88 -12.15
CA LEU A 44 17.73 -5.34 -11.07
C LEU A 44 18.49 -4.23 -10.36
N THR A 45 17.88 -3.07 -10.23
CA THR A 45 18.44 -2.01 -9.38
C THR A 45 17.94 -2.21 -7.96
N VAL A 46 18.85 -2.55 -7.05
CA VAL A 46 18.58 -2.61 -5.60
C VAL A 46 18.66 -1.19 -5.06
N LEU A 47 17.62 -0.71 -4.41
CA LEU A 47 17.57 0.62 -3.78
C LEU A 47 17.82 0.55 -2.28
N THR A 48 17.31 -0.51 -1.62
CA THR A 48 17.59 -0.77 -0.20
C THR A 48 18.05 -2.22 0.00
N SER A 49 19.00 -2.41 0.88
CA SER A 49 19.78 -3.66 0.97
C SER A 49 19.10 -4.78 1.76
N GLY A 50 17.93 -4.54 2.37
CA GLY A 50 17.31 -5.45 3.32
C GLY A 50 17.99 -5.49 4.69
N ARG A 51 18.80 -4.48 4.99
CA ARG A 51 19.41 -4.29 6.32
C ARG A 51 18.37 -3.88 7.35
N TYR A 52 17.40 -3.05 6.94
CA TYR A 52 16.32 -2.52 7.75
C TYR A 52 15.00 -3.19 7.40
N LYS A 53 13.97 -2.96 8.23
CA LYS A 53 12.60 -3.43 7.99
C LYS A 53 11.87 -2.50 7.02
N ASP A 54 12.45 -2.38 5.82
CA ASP A 54 11.87 -1.61 4.74
C ASP A 54 10.70 -2.37 4.11
N GLY A 55 9.79 -1.64 3.53
CA GLY A 55 8.71 -2.18 2.73
C GLY A 55 8.34 -1.19 1.63
N LYS A 56 7.44 -1.55 0.75
CA LYS A 56 6.85 -0.62 -0.22
C LYS A 56 5.41 -0.30 0.17
N ASN A 57 4.87 0.78 -0.35
CA ASN A 57 3.46 1.06 -0.23
C ASN A 57 2.66 -0.07 -0.88
N TYR A 58 1.43 -0.29 -0.40
CA TYR A 58 0.56 -1.29 -1.00
C TYR A 58 0.36 -1.01 -2.51
N PRO A 59 0.26 -2.02 -3.38
CA PRO A 59 0.27 -1.83 -4.85
C PRO A 59 -0.78 -0.85 -5.40
N THR A 60 -1.89 -0.68 -4.70
CA THR A 60 -2.96 0.24 -5.09
C THR A 60 -2.60 1.72 -4.95
N HIS A 61 -1.53 2.01 -4.19
CA HIS A 61 -1.05 3.38 -3.97
C HIS A 61 0.15 3.70 -4.86
N PRO A 62 0.31 4.95 -5.30
CA PRO A 62 1.51 5.38 -6.00
C PRO A 62 2.76 5.12 -5.15
N GLN A 63 3.84 4.70 -5.81
CA GLN A 63 5.12 4.43 -5.18
C GLN A 63 6.10 5.59 -5.38
N TRP A 64 6.06 6.21 -6.56
CA TRP A 64 6.88 7.37 -6.91
C TRP A 64 6.19 8.66 -6.52
N ALA A 65 6.95 9.60 -6.00
CA ALA A 65 6.53 10.98 -5.87
C ALA A 65 6.26 11.60 -7.24
N HIS A 66 5.55 12.72 -7.28
CA HIS A 66 5.20 13.40 -8.53
C HIS A 66 6.41 13.79 -9.39
N ASP A 67 7.59 13.95 -8.78
CA ASP A 67 8.82 14.23 -9.51
C ASP A 67 9.32 13.03 -10.35
N GLY A 68 8.72 11.85 -10.20
CA GLY A 68 9.07 10.62 -10.93
C GLY A 68 10.44 10.03 -10.58
N ILE A 69 11.11 10.54 -9.54
CA ILE A 69 12.47 10.18 -9.14
C ILE A 69 12.53 9.58 -7.74
N HIS A 70 11.77 10.15 -6.81
CA HIS A 70 11.76 9.68 -5.42
C HIS A 70 10.69 8.61 -5.23
N ILE A 71 11.11 7.46 -4.71
CA ILE A 71 10.22 6.38 -4.28
C ILE A 71 9.98 6.53 -2.80
N ILE A 72 8.71 6.58 -2.39
CA ILE A 72 8.29 6.75 -1.00
C ILE A 72 8.02 5.37 -0.41
N PHE A 73 8.58 5.11 0.76
CA PHE A 73 8.47 3.81 1.40
C PHE A 73 8.44 3.89 2.92
N PRO A 74 7.76 2.95 3.60
CA PRO A 74 7.83 2.78 5.04
C PRO A 74 9.07 2.00 5.46
N SER A 75 9.65 2.35 6.61
CA SER A 75 10.62 1.52 7.30
C SER A 75 10.31 1.44 8.79
N GLY A 76 10.42 0.24 9.34
CA GLY A 76 10.07 -0.04 10.73
C GLY A 76 11.18 0.28 11.74
N ASP A 77 12.43 0.52 11.27
CA ASP A 77 13.57 0.62 12.17
C ASP A 77 14.78 1.43 11.61
N ARG A 78 14.57 2.26 10.56
CA ARG A 78 15.61 3.20 10.08
C ARG A 78 15.74 4.42 10.95
N ASP A 79 14.66 4.82 11.59
CA ASP A 79 14.70 5.94 12.53
C ASP A 79 15.64 5.63 13.71
N LYS A 80 16.23 6.68 14.30
CA LYS A 80 17.16 6.53 15.42
C LYS A 80 16.54 5.87 16.66
N ASP A 81 15.23 6.09 16.83
CA ASP A 81 14.47 5.56 17.96
C ASP A 81 13.84 4.19 17.63
N GLY A 82 14.07 3.68 16.40
CA GLY A 82 13.52 2.41 15.94
C GLY A 82 12.01 2.44 15.75
N THR A 83 11.43 3.63 15.53
CA THR A 83 10.01 3.80 15.27
C THR A 83 9.70 3.68 13.78
N PRO A 84 8.50 3.21 13.40
CA PRO A 84 8.08 3.17 12.01
C PRO A 84 7.86 4.58 11.45
N GLU A 85 8.61 4.91 10.38
CA GLU A 85 8.56 6.21 9.71
C GLU A 85 8.50 6.07 8.18
N ALA A 86 8.18 7.16 7.48
CA ALA A 86 8.22 7.25 6.03
C ALA A 86 9.56 7.81 5.55
N PHE A 87 10.05 7.24 4.45
CA PHE A 87 11.31 7.62 3.80
C PHE A 87 11.10 7.82 2.31
N ALA A 88 12.00 8.57 1.68
CA ALA A 88 12.16 8.66 0.25
C ALA A 88 13.52 8.12 -0.15
N VAL A 89 13.59 7.33 -1.23
CA VAL A 89 14.84 6.99 -1.89
C VAL A 89 14.87 7.60 -3.29
N ASN A 90 15.95 8.30 -3.59
CA ASN A 90 16.17 8.81 -4.96
C ASN A 90 16.62 7.64 -5.84
N GLU A 91 15.82 7.29 -6.84
CA GLU A 91 16.08 6.14 -7.71
C GLU A 91 17.39 6.30 -8.52
N ILE A 92 17.78 7.54 -8.82
CA ILE A 92 18.98 7.83 -9.62
C ILE A 92 20.27 7.75 -8.75
N THR A 93 20.27 8.43 -7.61
CA THR A 93 21.47 8.55 -6.76
C THR A 93 21.53 7.48 -5.67
N GLY A 94 20.40 6.94 -5.25
CA GLY A 94 20.28 6.04 -4.10
C GLY A 94 20.22 6.74 -2.75
N ASP A 95 20.26 8.07 -2.72
CA ASP A 95 20.13 8.84 -1.46
C ASP A 95 18.79 8.56 -0.79
N ILE A 96 18.83 8.33 0.52
CA ILE A 96 17.63 8.08 1.33
C ILE A 96 17.42 9.23 2.29
N VAL A 97 16.17 9.71 2.40
CA VAL A 97 15.78 10.84 3.25
C VAL A 97 14.59 10.43 4.12
N GLN A 98 14.65 10.74 5.40
CA GLN A 98 13.52 10.57 6.33
C GLN A 98 12.49 11.68 6.12
N LEU A 99 11.22 11.31 5.97
CA LEU A 99 10.13 12.25 5.63
C LEU A 99 9.26 12.60 6.82
N THR A 100 9.13 11.68 7.76
CA THR A 100 8.27 11.85 8.95
C THR A 100 9.08 11.55 10.20
N ASP A 101 8.62 12.09 11.33
CA ASP A 101 9.23 11.87 12.63
C ASP A 101 8.18 12.08 13.72
N GLY A 102 8.11 11.15 14.65
CA GLY A 102 7.27 11.27 15.82
C GLY A 102 6.21 10.18 15.98
N PRO A 103 5.50 10.20 17.10
CA PRO A 103 4.60 9.12 17.46
C PRO A 103 3.35 9.09 16.57
N GLY A 104 2.90 7.87 16.27
CA GLY A 104 1.61 7.63 15.64
C GLY A 104 1.59 7.74 14.13
N VAL A 105 2.74 7.84 13.46
CA VAL A 105 2.82 7.78 11.99
C VAL A 105 2.27 6.46 11.48
N GLY A 106 1.20 6.52 10.71
CA GLY A 106 0.54 5.37 10.12
C GLY A 106 1.24 4.91 8.85
N THR A 107 2.38 4.24 8.98
CA THR A 107 3.20 3.82 7.83
C THR A 107 2.51 2.83 6.89
N GLY A 108 1.45 2.16 7.33
CA GLY A 108 0.59 1.33 6.48
C GLY A 108 -0.44 2.13 5.66
N SER A 109 -0.49 3.44 5.82
CA SER A 109 -1.47 4.33 5.16
C SER A 109 -0.81 5.45 4.34
N LEU A 110 0.43 5.26 3.88
CA LEU A 110 1.12 6.27 3.07
C LEU A 110 0.44 6.42 1.70
N ASN A 111 0.04 7.64 1.37
CA ASN A 111 -0.55 8.00 0.08
C ASN A 111 0.27 9.07 -0.61
N VAL A 112 0.88 8.72 -1.72
CA VAL A 112 1.64 9.67 -2.54
C VAL A 112 0.71 10.30 -3.56
N ALA A 113 0.68 11.63 -3.60
CA ALA A 113 -0.11 12.35 -4.58
C ALA A 113 0.45 12.18 -5.99
N ARG A 114 -0.44 12.05 -6.99
CA ARG A 114 -0.06 11.85 -8.40
C ARG A 114 0.20 13.16 -9.14
N ARG A 115 -0.49 14.24 -8.72
CA ARG A 115 -0.50 15.55 -9.40
C ARG A 115 0.30 16.62 -8.67
N SER A 116 0.66 16.35 -7.43
CA SER A 116 1.43 17.26 -6.58
C SER A 116 2.54 16.50 -5.86
N ASN A 117 3.64 17.18 -5.54
CA ASN A 117 4.75 16.54 -4.85
C ASN A 117 4.49 16.49 -3.34
N LYS A 118 3.44 15.74 -2.96
CA LYS A 118 2.96 15.63 -1.59
C LYS A 118 2.81 14.18 -1.16
N LEU A 119 3.02 13.97 0.13
CA LEU A 119 2.72 12.72 0.82
C LEU A 119 1.62 12.98 1.83
N TYR A 120 0.67 12.05 1.93
CA TYR A 120 -0.37 12.06 2.95
C TYR A 120 -0.30 10.79 3.78
N TYR A 121 -0.59 10.91 5.08
CA TYR A 121 -0.65 9.76 5.98
C TYR A 121 -1.60 10.02 7.16
N MET A 122 -2.07 8.95 7.79
CA MET A 122 -2.84 9.05 9.03
C MET A 122 -1.90 9.05 10.23
N ARG A 123 -2.02 10.07 11.07
CA ARG A 123 -1.37 10.13 12.39
C ARG A 123 -2.35 9.66 13.45
N ARG A 124 -2.04 8.55 14.10
CA ARG A 124 -2.84 8.01 15.20
C ARG A 124 -2.44 8.69 16.49
N ASN A 125 -3.39 8.79 17.43
CA ASN A 125 -3.16 9.45 18.73
C ASN A 125 -2.64 10.89 18.61
N GLY A 126 -3.12 11.63 17.62
CA GLY A 126 -2.88 13.06 17.50
C GLY A 126 -3.50 13.85 18.64
N GLU A 127 -3.83 15.11 18.42
CA GLU A 127 -4.46 15.96 19.42
C GLU A 127 -5.72 15.31 20.02
N ALA A 128 -5.84 15.31 21.33
CA ALA A 128 -6.90 14.63 22.09
C ALA A 128 -7.05 13.14 21.79
N GLY A 129 -6.00 12.45 21.35
CA GLY A 129 -6.01 11.02 21.03
C GLY A 129 -6.74 10.67 19.72
N ARG A 130 -7.09 11.65 18.91
CA ARG A 130 -7.84 11.48 17.66
C ARG A 130 -6.91 11.20 16.48
N THR A 131 -7.43 10.53 15.48
CA THR A 131 -6.73 10.33 14.20
C THR A 131 -6.75 11.63 13.40
N GLN A 132 -5.61 11.95 12.80
CA GLN A 132 -5.43 13.13 11.95
C GLN A 132 -4.96 12.72 10.57
N LEU A 133 -5.45 13.38 9.53
CA LEU A 133 -4.87 13.34 8.19
C LEU A 133 -3.80 14.41 8.10
N ILE A 134 -2.57 13.99 7.77
CA ILE A 134 -1.40 14.86 7.66
C ILE A 134 -0.99 14.93 6.19
N GLU A 135 -0.63 16.13 5.74
CA GLU A 135 0.01 16.41 4.45
C GLU A 135 1.46 16.80 4.68
N VAL A 136 2.39 16.23 3.90
CA VAL A 136 3.82 16.58 3.85
C VAL A 136 4.11 17.19 2.49
N ASP A 137 4.69 18.38 2.45
CA ASP A 137 5.20 18.99 1.21
C ASP A 137 6.62 18.49 0.94
N LEU A 138 6.75 17.60 -0.02
CA LEU A 138 8.02 16.96 -0.37
C LEU A 138 8.98 17.91 -1.10
N THR A 139 8.47 18.92 -1.80
CA THR A 139 9.31 19.83 -2.58
C THR A 139 10.30 20.60 -1.70
N PRO A 140 9.87 21.39 -0.72
CA PRO A 140 10.79 22.09 0.15
C PRO A 140 11.56 21.13 1.07
N LEU A 141 10.96 20.05 1.54
CA LEU A 141 11.60 19.07 2.41
C LEU A 141 12.85 18.46 1.74
N LEU A 142 12.68 17.92 0.54
CA LEU A 142 13.78 17.28 -0.18
C LEU A 142 14.87 18.29 -0.61
N ALA A 143 14.47 19.49 -1.02
CA ALA A 143 15.40 20.55 -1.39
C ALA A 143 16.23 21.04 -0.18
N ASP A 144 15.60 21.30 0.94
CA ASP A 144 16.27 21.75 2.17
C ASP A 144 17.16 20.64 2.75
N SER A 145 16.73 19.38 2.70
CA SER A 145 17.54 18.22 3.06
C SER A 145 18.81 18.12 2.21
N ALA A 146 18.66 18.26 0.87
CA ALA A 146 19.79 18.23 -0.04
C ALA A 146 20.78 19.38 0.21
N ALA A 147 20.29 20.55 0.59
CA ALA A 147 21.09 21.73 0.92
C ALA A 147 21.68 21.70 2.34
N GLY A 148 21.31 20.75 3.20
CA GLY A 148 21.65 20.71 4.62
C GLY A 148 21.10 21.89 5.43
N LYS A 149 19.94 22.41 5.02
CA LYS A 149 19.32 23.64 5.56
C LYS A 149 17.88 23.39 6.04
N MET A 150 17.70 22.38 6.88
CA MET A 150 16.38 22.06 7.42
C MET A 150 15.82 23.21 8.28
N ARG A 151 14.53 23.51 8.06
CA ARG A 151 13.81 24.56 8.79
C ARG A 151 13.34 24.09 10.17
N GLY A 152 13.41 22.79 10.45
CA GLY A 152 12.89 22.20 11.69
C GLY A 152 11.37 22.09 11.78
N GLN A 153 10.62 22.89 11.04
CA GLN A 153 9.15 22.90 10.98
C GLN A 153 8.66 23.36 9.60
N GLY A 154 7.36 23.17 9.33
CA GLY A 154 6.70 23.75 8.17
C GLY A 154 6.71 22.89 6.91
N TYR A 155 7.08 21.63 7.03
CA TYR A 155 6.92 20.65 5.95
C TYR A 155 5.61 19.88 6.05
N GLU A 156 5.04 19.80 7.24
CA GLU A 156 3.76 19.13 7.53
C GLU A 156 2.66 20.13 7.85
N ARG A 157 1.44 19.81 7.47
CA ARG A 157 0.22 20.42 7.99
C ARG A 157 -0.82 19.39 8.37
N ILE A 158 -1.59 19.65 9.39
CA ILE A 158 -2.80 18.90 9.71
C ILE A 158 -3.87 19.32 8.71
N VAL A 159 -4.33 18.36 7.87
CA VAL A 159 -5.42 18.59 6.93
C VAL A 159 -6.75 18.52 7.66
N ALA A 160 -6.94 17.46 8.46
CA ALA A 160 -8.17 17.23 9.21
C ALA A 160 -7.88 16.47 10.50
N THR A 161 -8.68 16.75 11.53
CA THR A 161 -8.80 15.88 12.71
C THR A 161 -10.13 15.15 12.61
N LEU A 162 -10.06 13.80 12.51
CA LEU A 162 -11.24 12.98 12.29
C LEU A 162 -12.20 12.99 13.48
N PRO A 163 -13.50 12.70 13.29
CA PRO A 163 -14.46 12.63 14.38
C PRO A 163 -14.02 11.68 15.51
N GLU A 164 -14.48 11.93 16.73
CA GLU A 164 -14.11 11.10 17.90
C GLU A 164 -14.55 9.63 17.74
N ASP A 165 -15.64 9.41 17.05
CA ASP A 165 -16.19 8.08 16.72
C ASP A 165 -15.48 7.39 15.55
N HIS A 166 -14.45 8.01 14.94
CA HIS A 166 -13.74 7.41 13.82
C HIS A 166 -12.81 6.30 14.30
N ILE A 167 -13.13 5.09 13.90
CA ILE A 167 -12.26 3.91 14.05
C ILE A 167 -11.73 3.58 12.67
N GLU A 168 -10.46 3.89 12.43
CA GLU A 168 -9.81 3.68 11.12
C GLU A 168 -9.94 2.22 10.67
N ALA A 169 -10.42 2.01 9.45
CA ALA A 169 -10.50 0.72 8.78
C ALA A 169 -10.33 0.91 7.27
N GLY A 170 -9.86 -0.11 6.59
CA GLY A 170 -9.83 -0.16 5.12
C GLY A 170 -8.85 0.78 4.42
N GLY A 171 -8.04 1.54 5.16
CA GLY A 171 -7.10 2.50 4.60
C GLY A 171 -7.77 3.78 4.09
N PHE A 172 -7.00 4.59 3.36
CA PHE A 172 -7.51 5.79 2.71
C PHE A 172 -6.85 6.01 1.35
N THR A 173 -7.44 6.88 0.54
CA THR A 173 -6.99 7.21 -0.82
C THR A 173 -7.26 8.67 -1.14
N LEU A 174 -6.50 9.23 -2.07
CA LEU A 174 -6.75 10.56 -2.64
C LEU A 174 -7.63 10.42 -3.88
N ASP A 175 -8.54 11.37 -4.08
CA ASP A 175 -9.33 11.44 -5.31
C ASP A 175 -8.45 11.85 -6.51
N ALA A 176 -8.91 11.55 -7.72
CA ALA A 176 -8.19 11.83 -8.96
C ALA A 176 -7.82 13.31 -9.14
N ASP A 177 -8.62 14.22 -8.62
CA ASP A 177 -8.37 15.67 -8.69
C ASP A 177 -7.60 16.22 -7.48
N GLU A 178 -7.27 15.36 -6.50
CA GLU A 178 -6.57 15.68 -5.25
C GLU A 178 -7.23 16.78 -4.41
N LYS A 179 -8.57 16.87 -4.48
CA LYS A 179 -9.34 17.77 -3.62
C LYS A 179 -9.96 17.08 -2.43
N THR A 180 -10.15 15.78 -2.52
CA THR A 180 -10.80 14.95 -1.51
C THR A 180 -9.94 13.74 -1.17
N ALA A 181 -9.91 13.35 0.10
CA ALA A 181 -9.45 12.03 0.52
C ALA A 181 -10.67 11.21 1.00
N TYR A 182 -10.65 9.91 0.69
CA TYR A 182 -11.66 8.98 1.16
C TYR A 182 -11.04 8.00 2.15
N VAL A 183 -11.69 7.79 3.30
CA VAL A 183 -11.19 6.93 4.37
C VAL A 183 -12.30 6.00 4.86
N GLY A 184 -11.95 4.72 5.00
CA GLY A 184 -12.85 3.74 5.59
C GLY A 184 -12.90 3.85 7.10
N PHE A 185 -14.01 3.45 7.70
CA PHE A 185 -14.17 3.37 9.15
C PHE A 185 -15.00 2.17 9.59
N ASP A 186 -14.72 1.67 10.78
CA ASP A 186 -15.58 0.73 11.51
C ASP A 186 -16.54 1.52 12.40
N ALA A 187 -17.82 1.14 12.46
CA ALA A 187 -18.82 1.78 13.33
C ALA A 187 -18.62 1.45 14.82
N ARG A 188 -17.87 0.42 15.12
CA ARG A 188 -17.45 0.03 16.47
C ARG A 188 -16.18 -0.79 16.40
N ARG A 189 -15.41 -0.84 17.49
CA ARG A 189 -14.22 -1.69 17.55
C ARG A 189 -14.60 -3.15 17.31
N ALA A 190 -13.94 -3.78 16.36
CA ALA A 190 -14.05 -5.21 16.14
C ALA A 190 -13.44 -5.97 17.36
N PRO A 191 -14.02 -7.09 17.75
CA PRO A 191 -13.38 -7.96 18.74
C PRO A 191 -12.03 -8.48 18.19
N PRO A 192 -11.07 -8.83 19.07
CA PRO A 192 -9.81 -9.41 18.65
C PRO A 192 -10.01 -10.64 17.76
N ARG A 193 -9.28 -10.72 16.64
CA ARG A 193 -9.30 -11.90 15.78
C ARG A 193 -8.72 -13.09 16.53
N GLN A 194 -9.44 -14.20 16.54
CA GLN A 194 -8.95 -15.47 17.06
C GLN A 194 -8.12 -16.19 15.98
N PRO A 195 -7.02 -16.84 16.34
CA PRO A 195 -6.25 -17.65 15.39
C PRO A 195 -7.13 -18.68 14.66
N GLY A 196 -7.02 -18.74 13.34
CA GLY A 196 -7.80 -19.66 12.50
C GLY A 196 -9.26 -19.28 12.28
N GLN A 197 -9.73 -18.17 12.84
CA GLN A 197 -11.09 -17.67 12.61
C GLN A 197 -11.10 -16.55 11.57
N PRO A 198 -12.22 -16.37 10.85
CA PRO A 198 -12.42 -15.23 9.97
C PRO A 198 -12.21 -13.89 10.69
N VAL A 199 -11.94 -12.83 9.94
CA VAL A 199 -11.90 -11.48 10.50
C VAL A 199 -13.27 -11.14 11.06
N PRO A 200 -13.37 -10.69 12.35
CA PRO A 200 -14.65 -10.30 12.92
C PRO A 200 -15.32 -9.20 12.11
N GLN A 201 -16.56 -9.44 11.70
CA GLN A 201 -17.33 -8.47 10.94
C GLN A 201 -17.98 -7.45 11.86
N VAL A 202 -17.88 -6.20 11.49
CA VAL A 202 -18.57 -5.07 12.11
C VAL A 202 -19.10 -4.16 10.99
N PRO A 203 -20.22 -3.48 11.20
CA PRO A 203 -20.63 -2.43 10.27
C PRO A 203 -19.54 -1.38 10.12
N GLY A 204 -19.44 -0.81 8.94
CA GLY A 204 -18.45 0.22 8.63
C GLY A 204 -19.00 1.23 7.65
N GLY A 205 -18.11 1.95 7.00
CA GLY A 205 -18.50 2.93 6.01
C GLY A 205 -17.33 3.70 5.44
N LEU A 206 -17.67 4.70 4.64
CA LEU A 206 -16.73 5.57 3.95
C LEU A 206 -16.98 7.02 4.35
N ARG A 207 -15.91 7.73 4.70
CA ARG A 207 -15.92 9.18 4.90
C ARG A 207 -15.11 9.88 3.82
N ALA A 208 -15.54 11.07 3.44
CA ALA A 208 -14.80 11.99 2.57
C ALA A 208 -14.27 13.14 3.40
N ILE A 209 -13.04 13.56 3.10
CA ILE A 209 -12.31 14.67 3.75
C ILE A 209 -11.97 15.67 2.66
N ASP A 210 -12.46 16.89 2.76
CA ASP A 210 -12.04 17.99 1.89
C ASP A 210 -10.61 18.42 2.26
N LEU A 211 -9.68 18.33 1.32
CA LEU A 211 -8.26 18.59 1.59
C LEU A 211 -7.93 20.07 1.81
N ALA A 212 -8.78 20.98 1.36
CA ALA A 212 -8.58 22.42 1.56
C ALA A 212 -9.10 22.90 2.91
N THR A 213 -10.27 22.40 3.31
CA THR A 213 -10.98 22.89 4.52
C THR A 213 -10.88 21.96 5.72
N GLY A 214 -10.52 20.68 5.49
CA GLY A 214 -10.53 19.62 6.50
C GLY A 214 -11.93 19.13 6.88
N ALA A 215 -12.98 19.57 6.19
CA ALA A 215 -14.34 19.14 6.45
C ALA A 215 -14.53 17.64 6.18
N VAL A 216 -15.15 16.94 7.13
CA VAL A 216 -15.39 15.49 7.07
C VAL A 216 -16.88 15.22 6.95
N ARG A 217 -17.27 14.36 6.01
CA ARG A 217 -18.66 13.88 5.85
C ARG A 217 -18.69 12.38 5.61
N THR A 218 -19.76 11.72 6.01
CA THR A 218 -20.03 10.33 5.65
C THR A 218 -20.53 10.25 4.20
N VAL A 219 -20.00 9.32 3.41
CA VAL A 219 -20.43 9.01 2.05
C VAL A 219 -21.47 7.92 2.07
N ILE A 220 -21.13 6.77 2.66
CA ILE A 220 -22.04 5.62 2.86
C ILE A 220 -21.71 4.91 4.17
N GLU A 221 -22.69 4.12 4.62
CA GLU A 221 -22.52 3.10 5.66
C GLU A 221 -22.78 1.72 5.05
N THR A 222 -22.09 0.71 5.56
CA THR A 222 -22.18 -0.69 5.10
C THR A 222 -22.47 -1.62 6.28
N PRO A 223 -23.21 -2.72 6.07
CA PRO A 223 -23.46 -3.71 7.12
C PRO A 223 -22.25 -4.58 7.43
N PHE A 224 -21.15 -4.39 6.70
CA PHE A 224 -19.90 -5.13 6.81
C PHE A 224 -18.69 -4.18 6.97
N ARG A 225 -17.59 -4.74 7.41
CA ARG A 225 -16.31 -4.04 7.49
C ARG A 225 -15.80 -3.69 6.10
N MET A 226 -15.50 -2.42 5.90
CA MET A 226 -14.92 -1.94 4.65
C MET A 226 -13.40 -2.14 4.64
N GLY A 227 -12.86 -2.55 3.49
CA GLY A 227 -11.45 -2.68 3.23
C GLY A 227 -11.05 -2.09 1.89
N HIS A 228 -9.76 -1.96 1.64
CA HIS A 228 -9.13 -1.60 0.37
C HIS A 228 -9.78 -0.40 -0.34
N VAL A 229 -10.03 0.68 0.41
CA VAL A 229 -10.62 1.91 -0.14
C VAL A 229 -9.69 2.53 -1.18
N GLN A 230 -10.18 2.70 -2.40
CA GLN A 230 -9.44 3.23 -3.54
C GLN A 230 -10.31 4.18 -4.34
N ALA A 231 -9.84 5.41 -4.58
CA ALA A 231 -10.46 6.28 -5.57
C ALA A 231 -10.01 5.87 -6.98
N ASN A 232 -10.92 6.00 -7.95
CA ASN A 232 -10.57 5.86 -9.36
C ASN A 232 -9.56 6.96 -9.72
N PRO A 233 -8.31 6.63 -10.11
CA PRO A 233 -7.30 7.64 -10.36
C PRO A 233 -7.53 8.42 -11.68
N PHE A 234 -8.54 8.04 -12.45
CA PHE A 234 -8.89 8.62 -13.74
C PHE A 234 -10.19 9.43 -13.69
N VAL A 235 -11.13 9.03 -12.82
CA VAL A 235 -12.48 9.60 -12.73
C VAL A 235 -12.73 10.10 -11.32
N PRO A 236 -12.75 11.42 -11.09
CA PRO A 236 -13.02 11.96 -9.76
C PRO A 236 -14.38 11.52 -9.22
N GLY A 237 -14.39 11.19 -7.93
CA GLY A 237 -15.61 10.83 -7.23
C GLY A 237 -16.12 9.41 -7.45
N GLU A 238 -15.33 8.52 -8.02
CA GLU A 238 -15.59 7.07 -8.06
C GLU A 238 -14.71 6.33 -7.05
N ILE A 239 -15.29 5.49 -6.21
CA ILE A 239 -14.58 4.80 -5.14
C ILE A 239 -14.86 3.31 -5.18
N LEU A 240 -13.79 2.53 -5.34
CA LEU A 240 -13.78 1.07 -5.19
C LEU A 240 -13.45 0.74 -3.73
N TYR A 241 -14.14 -0.26 -3.18
CA TYR A 241 -13.88 -0.76 -1.84
C TYR A 241 -14.26 -2.24 -1.74
N CYS A 242 -13.84 -2.91 -0.69
CA CYS A 242 -14.17 -4.31 -0.51
C CYS A 242 -14.90 -4.59 0.81
N ASN A 243 -15.65 -5.68 0.82
CA ASN A 243 -16.09 -6.36 2.03
C ASN A 243 -14.90 -7.14 2.59
N GLU A 244 -14.28 -6.62 3.65
CA GLU A 244 -13.04 -7.16 4.20
C GLU A 244 -13.28 -8.28 5.19
N THR A 245 -13.02 -9.51 4.77
CA THR A 245 -13.17 -10.71 5.60
C THR A 245 -11.83 -11.36 5.96
N GLY A 246 -10.73 -10.90 5.32
CA GLY A 246 -9.43 -11.57 5.41
C GLY A 246 -9.37 -12.90 4.67
N GLY A 247 -10.29 -13.12 3.75
CA GLY A 247 -10.46 -14.29 2.90
C GLY A 247 -11.56 -14.05 1.89
N ASP A 248 -12.23 -15.13 1.46
CA ASP A 248 -13.39 -15.02 0.58
C ASP A 248 -14.57 -14.36 1.30
N ALA A 249 -15.31 -13.54 0.56
CA ALA A 249 -16.58 -12.92 0.96
C ALA A 249 -17.68 -13.35 -0.01
N PRO A 250 -18.96 -13.30 0.41
CA PRO A 250 -20.07 -13.58 -0.52
C PRO A 250 -20.12 -12.63 -1.72
N GLN A 251 -19.61 -11.43 -1.54
CA GLN A 251 -19.39 -10.40 -2.56
C GLN A 251 -18.31 -9.45 -2.02
N ARG A 252 -17.13 -9.46 -2.63
CA ARG A 252 -15.99 -8.68 -2.13
C ARG A 252 -15.96 -7.26 -2.67
N MET A 253 -15.96 -7.11 -4.00
CA MET A 253 -15.72 -5.82 -4.64
C MET A 253 -17.01 -5.01 -4.80
N TRP A 254 -16.95 -3.72 -4.48
CA TRP A 254 -18.04 -2.76 -4.57
C TRP A 254 -17.53 -1.43 -5.11
N ILE A 255 -18.39 -0.69 -5.81
CA ILE A 255 -18.11 0.68 -6.27
C ILE A 255 -19.24 1.60 -5.84
N VAL A 256 -18.87 2.85 -5.50
CA VAL A 256 -19.81 3.90 -5.09
C VAL A 256 -19.32 5.25 -5.60
N LYS A 257 -20.24 6.19 -5.83
CA LYS A 257 -19.91 7.58 -6.11
C LYS A 257 -19.69 8.39 -4.82
N ALA A 258 -18.93 9.46 -4.90
CA ALA A 258 -18.64 10.35 -3.78
C ALA A 258 -19.87 10.98 -3.12
N ASP A 259 -21.00 11.07 -3.82
CA ASP A 259 -22.30 11.52 -3.28
C ASP A 259 -23.10 10.39 -2.60
N GLY A 260 -22.56 9.17 -2.54
CA GLY A 260 -23.22 7.99 -1.98
C GLY A 260 -24.14 7.25 -2.93
N THR A 261 -24.33 7.74 -4.14
CA THR A 261 -25.19 7.08 -5.14
C THR A 261 -24.43 6.00 -5.92
N GLY A 262 -25.16 5.16 -6.65
CA GLY A 262 -24.59 4.15 -7.53
C GLY A 262 -23.83 3.03 -6.82
N ASN A 263 -24.07 2.83 -5.52
CA ASN A 263 -23.44 1.73 -4.78
C ASN A 263 -23.88 0.38 -5.35
N ARG A 264 -22.93 -0.39 -5.90
CA ARG A 264 -23.19 -1.68 -6.53
C ARG A 264 -21.99 -2.63 -6.42
N PRO A 265 -22.23 -3.95 -6.51
CA PRO A 265 -21.15 -4.92 -6.64
C PRO A 265 -20.41 -4.75 -7.97
N VAL A 266 -19.14 -5.11 -7.97
CA VAL A 266 -18.26 -5.24 -9.14
C VAL A 266 -17.83 -6.69 -9.22
N PHE A 267 -17.93 -7.33 -10.37
CA PHE A 267 -17.70 -8.76 -10.57
C PHE A 267 -18.58 -9.62 -9.64
N LYS A 268 -19.64 -10.20 -10.18
CA LYS A 268 -20.54 -11.07 -9.41
C LYS A 268 -19.84 -12.37 -9.05
N GLU A 269 -19.55 -12.55 -7.78
CA GLU A 269 -18.86 -13.71 -7.27
C GLU A 269 -19.77 -14.93 -7.13
N GLY A 270 -19.27 -16.09 -7.54
CA GLY A 270 -19.85 -17.38 -7.23
C GLY A 270 -19.48 -17.85 -5.81
N PRO A 271 -20.13 -18.93 -5.31
CA PRO A 271 -19.93 -19.40 -3.94
C PRO A 271 -18.55 -19.96 -3.64
N THR A 272 -17.74 -20.21 -4.67
CA THR A 272 -16.37 -20.76 -4.57
C THR A 272 -15.29 -19.77 -5.01
N ASP A 273 -15.66 -18.57 -5.42
CA ASP A 273 -14.71 -17.53 -5.82
C ASP A 273 -14.06 -16.89 -4.61
N TRP A 274 -12.76 -16.67 -4.69
CA TRP A 274 -12.02 -15.84 -3.75
C TRP A 274 -11.33 -14.71 -4.51
N VAL A 275 -11.98 -13.57 -4.53
CA VAL A 275 -11.48 -12.34 -5.15
C VAL A 275 -10.60 -11.59 -4.15
N THR A 276 -9.47 -11.04 -4.62
CA THR A 276 -8.55 -10.25 -3.81
C THR A 276 -7.66 -9.34 -4.67
N HIS A 277 -6.97 -8.41 -4.03
CA HIS A 277 -5.96 -7.51 -4.64
C HIS A 277 -6.51 -6.70 -5.81
N GLU A 278 -7.72 -6.22 -5.66
CA GLU A 278 -8.41 -5.36 -6.61
C GLU A 278 -7.78 -3.97 -6.72
N GLN A 279 -7.70 -3.43 -7.94
CA GLN A 279 -7.32 -2.04 -8.22
C GLN A 279 -7.87 -1.57 -9.57
N PHE A 280 -7.93 -0.25 -9.78
CA PHE A 280 -8.30 0.28 -11.10
C PHE A 280 -7.20 0.00 -12.12
N ALA A 281 -7.59 -0.56 -13.27
CA ALA A 281 -6.70 -0.78 -14.41
C ALA A 281 -6.67 0.42 -15.35
N ASP A 282 -7.80 1.05 -15.52
CA ASP A 282 -8.03 2.29 -16.27
C ASP A 282 -9.35 2.93 -15.80
N ALA A 283 -9.85 3.93 -16.51
CA ALA A 283 -11.07 4.65 -16.12
C ALA A 283 -12.31 3.75 -15.97
N ASP A 284 -12.35 2.65 -16.70
CA ASP A 284 -13.54 1.82 -16.88
C ASP A 284 -13.35 0.35 -16.45
N HIS A 285 -12.15 0.00 -15.97
CA HIS A 285 -11.82 -1.39 -15.65
C HIS A 285 -11.17 -1.54 -14.28
N VAL A 286 -11.49 -2.64 -13.61
CA VAL A 286 -10.85 -3.10 -12.36
C VAL A 286 -10.10 -4.40 -12.63
N ILE A 287 -8.81 -4.43 -12.26
CA ILE A 287 -7.96 -5.62 -12.28
C ILE A 287 -7.93 -6.22 -10.88
N PHE A 288 -7.98 -7.54 -10.78
CA PHE A 288 -8.00 -8.25 -9.51
C PHE A 288 -7.44 -9.67 -9.65
N ASN A 289 -7.19 -10.33 -8.53
CA ASN A 289 -6.81 -11.74 -8.50
C ASN A 289 -8.01 -12.61 -8.11
N LEU A 290 -8.22 -13.67 -8.88
CA LEU A 290 -9.11 -14.77 -8.52
C LEU A 290 -8.24 -15.94 -8.05
N MET A 291 -8.43 -16.36 -6.79
CA MET A 291 -7.53 -17.30 -6.12
C MET A 291 -8.09 -18.70 -6.11
N GLY A 292 -7.21 -19.67 -6.36
CA GLY A 292 -7.52 -21.09 -6.34
C GLY A 292 -7.12 -21.82 -5.06
N HIS A 293 -7.28 -21.19 -3.88
CA HIS A 293 -6.86 -21.80 -2.63
C HIS A 293 -7.79 -22.90 -2.11
N LYS A 294 -9.07 -22.83 -2.45
CA LYS A 294 -10.03 -23.89 -2.12
C LYS A 294 -9.94 -25.02 -3.12
N ARG A 295 -10.19 -26.24 -2.66
CA ARG A 295 -10.15 -27.44 -3.53
C ARG A 295 -11.05 -27.31 -4.76
N ASP A 296 -12.23 -26.71 -4.62
CA ASP A 296 -13.19 -26.55 -5.70
C ASP A 296 -12.75 -25.52 -6.75
N LEU A 297 -12.07 -24.45 -6.31
CA LEU A 297 -11.51 -23.41 -7.19
C LEU A 297 -10.36 -23.91 -8.06
N ARG A 298 -9.68 -25.00 -7.69
CA ARG A 298 -8.56 -25.56 -8.45
C ARG A 298 -8.95 -26.04 -9.84
N LYS A 299 -10.23 -26.24 -10.08
CA LYS A 299 -10.79 -26.64 -11.38
C LYS A 299 -11.26 -25.45 -12.21
N ALA A 300 -11.32 -24.27 -11.62
CA ALA A 300 -11.72 -23.04 -12.30
C ALA A 300 -10.50 -22.27 -12.81
N ALA A 301 -10.69 -21.37 -13.76
CA ALA A 301 -9.67 -20.43 -14.18
C ALA A 301 -9.37 -19.48 -13.01
N THR A 302 -8.10 -19.47 -12.57
CA THR A 302 -7.60 -18.60 -11.52
C THR A 302 -6.49 -17.71 -12.06
N GLY A 303 -6.15 -16.62 -11.36
CA GLY A 303 -5.08 -15.74 -11.77
C GLY A 303 -5.49 -14.28 -11.78
N ILE A 304 -5.02 -13.52 -12.76
CA ILE A 304 -5.36 -12.10 -12.91
C ILE A 304 -6.55 -11.98 -13.87
N LEU A 305 -7.56 -11.23 -13.44
CA LEU A 305 -8.75 -10.93 -14.23
C LEU A 305 -8.93 -9.41 -14.30
N VAL A 306 -9.58 -8.95 -15.36
CA VAL A 306 -10.02 -7.56 -15.51
C VAL A 306 -11.51 -7.56 -15.78
N VAL A 307 -12.25 -6.77 -15.02
CA VAL A 307 -13.70 -6.61 -15.21
C VAL A 307 -14.02 -5.18 -15.68
N SER A 308 -14.87 -5.07 -16.68
CA SER A 308 -15.40 -3.79 -17.15
C SER A 308 -16.48 -3.27 -16.19
N LEU A 309 -16.36 -2.01 -15.80
CA LEU A 309 -17.36 -1.31 -14.98
C LEU A 309 -18.60 -0.90 -15.78
N ARG A 310 -18.57 -1.05 -17.12
CA ARG A 310 -19.66 -0.63 -18.01
C ARG A 310 -20.61 -1.75 -18.36
N ASP A 311 -20.08 -2.95 -18.61
CA ASP A 311 -20.87 -4.06 -19.16
C ASP A 311 -20.59 -5.41 -18.47
N ASP A 312 -19.81 -5.37 -17.38
CA ASP A 312 -19.43 -6.53 -16.56
C ASP A 312 -18.67 -7.63 -17.34
N THR A 313 -18.15 -7.34 -18.54
CA THR A 313 -17.32 -8.29 -19.28
C THR A 313 -16.00 -8.53 -18.54
N VAL A 314 -15.50 -9.79 -18.62
CA VAL A 314 -14.33 -10.23 -17.89
C VAL A 314 -13.26 -10.72 -18.87
N GLU A 315 -12.05 -10.18 -18.71
CA GLU A 315 -10.83 -10.57 -19.40
C GLU A 315 -9.95 -11.42 -18.46
N HIS A 316 -9.40 -12.52 -18.95
CA HIS A 316 -8.45 -13.38 -18.21
C HIS A 316 -7.03 -13.11 -18.70
N LEU A 317 -6.14 -12.73 -17.78
CA LEU A 317 -4.77 -12.34 -18.13
C LEU A 317 -3.74 -13.37 -17.69
N GLY A 318 -2.82 -13.71 -18.59
CA GLY A 318 -1.59 -14.43 -18.30
C GLY A 318 -1.79 -15.76 -17.58
N GLN A 319 -2.93 -16.43 -17.80
CA GLN A 319 -3.28 -17.66 -17.09
C GLN A 319 -2.17 -18.71 -17.20
N ILE A 320 -1.80 -19.31 -16.07
CA ILE A 320 -0.87 -20.44 -16.02
C ILE A 320 -1.71 -21.71 -16.17
N PRO A 321 -1.46 -22.57 -17.19
CA PRO A 321 -2.11 -23.85 -17.29
C PRO A 321 -1.91 -24.66 -16.00
N ILE A 322 -2.97 -25.20 -15.44
CA ILE A 322 -2.95 -25.95 -14.17
C ILE A 322 -1.88 -27.05 -14.19
N LYS A 323 -1.74 -27.75 -15.33
CA LYS A 323 -0.74 -28.82 -15.53
C LYS A 323 0.72 -28.36 -15.43
N ASP A 324 0.99 -27.05 -15.67
CA ASP A 324 2.34 -26.49 -15.71
C ASP A 324 2.68 -25.74 -14.41
N PHE A 325 1.74 -25.66 -13.48
CA PHE A 325 1.90 -24.93 -12.23
C PHE A 325 2.47 -25.84 -11.13
N LYS A 326 3.66 -25.53 -10.69
CA LYS A 326 4.29 -26.17 -9.52
C LYS A 326 4.09 -25.28 -8.30
N ARG A 327 3.43 -25.82 -7.32
CA ARG A 327 3.12 -25.14 -6.11
C ARG A 327 4.11 -25.46 -5.00
N THR A 328 4.78 -24.47 -4.47
CA THR A 328 5.76 -24.64 -3.40
C THR A 328 5.33 -24.03 -2.06
N GLU A 329 4.53 -22.98 -2.06
CA GLU A 329 4.27 -22.22 -0.83
C GLU A 329 2.80 -21.96 -0.47
N LEU A 330 1.86 -22.23 -1.35
CA LEU A 330 0.44 -21.91 -1.10
C LEU A 330 -0.10 -22.62 0.16
N ALA A 331 0.37 -23.82 0.48
CA ALA A 331 0.00 -24.54 1.69
C ALA A 331 0.27 -23.76 2.98
N ASN A 332 1.16 -22.77 2.96
CA ASN A 332 1.45 -21.92 4.11
C ASN A 332 0.41 -20.82 4.36
N PHE A 333 -0.47 -20.55 3.38
CA PHE A 333 -1.45 -19.46 3.44
C PHE A 333 -2.89 -19.97 3.50
N THR A 334 -3.10 -21.25 3.26
CA THR A 334 -4.41 -21.84 3.05
C THR A 334 -4.62 -23.02 3.99
N ASP A 335 -5.64 -23.81 3.73
CA ASP A 335 -5.97 -24.99 4.50
C ASP A 335 -4.74 -25.90 4.67
N PRO A 336 -4.30 -26.19 5.92
CA PRO A 336 -3.18 -27.08 6.20
C PRO A 336 -3.42 -28.52 5.72
N ASN A 337 -4.66 -28.89 5.44
CA ASN A 337 -5.03 -30.20 4.93
C ASN A 337 -4.88 -30.33 3.41
N ILE A 338 -4.51 -29.24 2.72
CA ILE A 338 -4.23 -29.29 1.28
C ILE A 338 -2.86 -29.92 1.07
N PRO A 339 -2.75 -31.03 0.33
CA PRO A 339 -1.47 -31.63 0.03
C PRO A 339 -0.51 -30.63 -0.64
N GLN A 340 0.75 -30.62 -0.20
CA GLN A 340 1.76 -29.68 -0.73
C GLN A 340 2.18 -30.00 -2.18
N ASP A 341 1.93 -31.21 -2.63
CA ASP A 341 2.20 -31.69 -3.98
C ASP A 341 1.05 -31.41 -4.96
N ASP A 342 -0.05 -30.82 -4.47
CA ASP A 342 -1.19 -30.48 -5.31
C ASP A 342 -0.85 -29.26 -6.19
N THR A 343 -0.60 -29.53 -7.46
CA THR A 343 -0.26 -28.55 -8.48
C THR A 343 -1.49 -27.98 -9.23
N SER A 344 -2.68 -28.28 -8.75
CA SER A 344 -3.93 -27.87 -9.42
C SER A 344 -4.34 -26.43 -9.21
N THR A 345 -3.68 -25.68 -8.33
CA THR A 345 -3.89 -24.25 -8.14
C THR A 345 -2.87 -23.45 -8.92
N GLY A 346 -3.32 -22.79 -9.95
CA GLY A 346 -2.51 -21.87 -10.73
C GLY A 346 -2.71 -20.41 -10.26
N GLY A 347 -1.93 -19.50 -10.82
CA GLY A 347 -2.21 -18.08 -10.78
C GLY A 347 -1.16 -17.25 -10.09
N TYR A 348 -1.56 -16.01 -9.85
CA TYR A 348 -0.74 -14.96 -9.27
C TYR A 348 -1.28 -14.55 -7.92
N TRP A 349 -0.39 -14.11 -7.02
CA TRP A 349 -0.81 -13.64 -5.71
C TRP A 349 -1.22 -12.17 -5.74
N HIS A 350 -0.42 -11.31 -6.38
CA HIS A 350 -0.76 -9.90 -6.58
C HIS A 350 -0.73 -9.55 -8.06
N ASN A 351 -1.27 -8.39 -8.35
CA ASN A 351 -1.21 -7.78 -9.66
C ASN A 351 -0.72 -6.33 -9.57
N GLY A 352 -0.26 -5.79 -10.68
CA GLY A 352 0.03 -4.41 -10.94
C GLY A 352 -0.36 -4.10 -12.37
N VAL A 353 -0.61 -2.83 -12.68
CA VAL A 353 -1.01 -2.41 -14.02
C VAL A 353 -0.39 -1.04 -14.34
N THR A 354 -0.03 -0.81 -15.60
CA THR A 354 0.42 0.51 -16.08
C THR A 354 -0.74 1.50 -16.08
N TYR A 355 -0.41 2.78 -15.97
CA TYR A 355 -1.42 3.84 -15.89
C TYR A 355 -2.28 3.96 -17.17
N ASP A 356 -1.78 3.53 -18.31
CA ASP A 356 -2.53 3.44 -19.57
C ASP A 356 -3.32 2.13 -19.72
N GLY A 357 -3.28 1.27 -18.72
CA GLY A 357 -3.94 -0.04 -18.72
C GLY A 357 -3.37 -1.06 -19.71
N ARG A 358 -2.25 -0.77 -20.38
CA ARG A 358 -1.69 -1.59 -21.46
C ARG A 358 -1.00 -2.85 -20.96
N TRP A 359 -0.23 -2.73 -19.88
CA TRP A 359 0.57 -3.81 -19.33
C TRP A 359 0.12 -4.16 -17.93
N ALA A 360 0.09 -5.44 -17.62
CA ALA A 360 -0.08 -5.92 -16.27
C ALA A 360 1.19 -6.64 -15.77
N ALA A 361 1.34 -6.75 -14.47
CA ALA A 361 2.36 -7.56 -13.83
C ALA A 361 1.72 -8.44 -12.77
N GLY A 362 2.35 -9.58 -12.48
CA GLY A 362 1.90 -10.46 -11.40
C GLY A 362 3.09 -11.15 -10.74
N ASP A 363 2.99 -11.37 -9.44
CA ASP A 363 3.89 -12.27 -8.73
C ASP A 363 3.21 -13.62 -8.53
N ASP A 364 3.92 -14.70 -8.86
CA ASP A 364 3.42 -16.05 -8.66
C ASP A 364 3.86 -16.63 -7.29
N PHE A 365 3.35 -17.80 -6.97
CA PHE A 365 3.65 -18.47 -5.70
C PHE A 365 5.05 -19.06 -5.61
N ASP A 366 5.78 -19.11 -6.73
CA ASP A 366 7.17 -19.58 -6.79
C ASP A 366 8.18 -18.44 -6.63
N GLY A 367 7.70 -17.21 -6.39
CA GLY A 367 8.55 -16.03 -6.20
C GLY A 367 9.11 -15.47 -7.50
N ASN A 368 8.35 -15.59 -8.57
CA ASN A 368 8.65 -14.98 -9.86
C ASN A 368 7.77 -13.77 -10.10
N VAL A 369 8.28 -12.82 -10.89
CA VAL A 369 7.53 -11.66 -11.36
C VAL A 369 7.38 -11.75 -12.88
N TRP A 370 6.15 -11.61 -13.33
CA TRP A 370 5.76 -11.73 -14.73
C TRP A 370 5.24 -10.39 -15.24
N LEU A 371 5.61 -10.06 -16.49
CA LEU A 371 4.98 -9.02 -17.29
C LEU A 371 3.94 -9.67 -18.20
N ILE A 372 2.77 -9.05 -18.33
CA ILE A 372 1.66 -9.54 -19.13
C ILE A 372 1.22 -8.45 -20.11
N ASP A 373 1.29 -8.74 -21.38
CA ASP A 373 0.75 -7.93 -22.45
C ASP A 373 -0.76 -8.16 -22.56
N ARG A 374 -1.58 -7.17 -22.18
CA ARG A 374 -3.04 -7.29 -22.23
C ARG A 374 -3.57 -7.42 -23.67
N LYS A 375 -2.90 -6.85 -24.66
CA LYS A 375 -3.37 -6.88 -26.07
C LYS A 375 -3.36 -8.29 -26.65
N ASN A 376 -2.33 -9.09 -26.35
CA ASN A 376 -2.17 -10.42 -26.93
C ASN A 376 -2.13 -11.54 -25.86
N ASN A 377 -2.35 -11.19 -24.62
CA ASN A 377 -2.34 -12.05 -23.44
C ASN A 377 -1.02 -12.85 -23.30
N LYS A 378 0.10 -12.27 -23.77
CA LYS A 378 1.42 -12.88 -23.68
C LYS A 378 2.07 -12.52 -22.36
N ARG A 379 2.58 -13.51 -21.65
CA ARG A 379 3.37 -13.32 -20.43
C ARG A 379 4.86 -13.49 -20.70
N THR A 380 5.66 -12.68 -20.02
CA THR A 380 7.13 -12.72 -20.07
C THR A 380 7.66 -12.75 -18.65
N LEU A 381 8.52 -13.71 -18.34
CA LEU A 381 9.18 -13.80 -17.05
C LEU A 381 10.21 -12.66 -16.93
N LEU A 382 10.06 -11.80 -15.91
CA LEU A 382 10.97 -10.68 -15.69
C LEU A 382 12.08 -11.03 -14.72
N THR A 383 11.73 -11.60 -13.57
CA THR A 383 12.72 -11.91 -12.52
C THR A 383 12.24 -13.04 -11.63
N THR A 384 13.18 -13.72 -10.99
CA THR A 384 12.97 -14.97 -10.23
C THR A 384 13.64 -14.94 -8.85
N GLY A 385 13.37 -15.97 -8.05
CA GLY A 385 14.08 -16.19 -6.78
C GLY A 385 13.68 -15.25 -5.66
N HIS A 386 12.59 -14.53 -5.81
CA HIS A 386 12.04 -13.70 -4.74
C HIS A 386 11.37 -14.57 -3.69
N ARG A 387 11.75 -14.35 -2.44
CA ARG A 387 11.10 -15.04 -1.34
C ARG A 387 9.74 -14.41 -1.06
N MET A 388 8.71 -15.26 -0.94
CA MET A 388 7.35 -14.84 -0.59
C MET A 388 7.19 -14.52 0.91
N ARG A 389 8.29 -14.59 1.67
CA ARG A 389 8.37 -14.21 3.10
C ARG A 389 9.57 -13.30 3.33
N PRO A 390 9.47 -12.35 4.23
CA PRO A 390 8.38 -12.05 5.18
C PRO A 390 7.13 -11.47 4.50
N ASN A 391 7.21 -11.06 3.25
CA ASN A 391 6.09 -10.58 2.45
C ASN A 391 6.38 -10.82 0.95
N HIS A 392 5.34 -10.71 0.14
CA HIS A 392 5.34 -10.90 -1.32
C HIS A 392 6.01 -9.73 -2.05
N THR A 393 6.27 -9.89 -3.36
CA THR A 393 6.96 -8.86 -4.15
C THR A 393 6.10 -7.63 -4.46
N HIS A 394 4.78 -7.77 -4.54
CA HIS A 394 3.85 -6.65 -4.74
C HIS A 394 4.22 -5.76 -5.95
N PRO A 395 4.28 -6.26 -7.17
CA PRO A 395 4.75 -5.49 -8.32
C PRO A 395 3.90 -4.24 -8.54
N SER A 396 4.55 -3.08 -8.74
CA SER A 396 3.87 -1.81 -9.02
C SER A 396 4.64 -1.04 -10.08
N PHE A 397 3.96 -0.58 -11.13
CA PHE A 397 4.60 0.16 -12.21
C PHE A 397 4.97 1.59 -11.81
N SER A 398 6.06 2.08 -12.42
CA SER A 398 6.39 3.51 -12.42
C SER A 398 5.34 4.31 -13.21
N PRO A 399 5.21 5.62 -12.98
CA PRO A 399 4.23 6.45 -13.67
C PRO A 399 4.33 6.40 -15.21
N ASP A 400 5.54 6.20 -15.75
CA ASP A 400 5.82 6.08 -17.19
C ASP A 400 5.69 4.64 -17.73
N GLY A 401 5.39 3.66 -16.86
CA GLY A 401 5.22 2.26 -17.25
C GLY A 401 6.51 1.53 -17.64
N THR A 402 7.68 2.16 -17.50
CA THR A 402 8.96 1.59 -17.97
C THR A 402 9.69 0.75 -16.92
N ARG A 403 9.21 0.76 -15.68
CA ARG A 403 9.84 0.08 -14.54
C ARG A 403 8.78 -0.48 -13.62
N ILE A 404 9.17 -1.52 -12.88
CA ILE A 404 8.35 -2.12 -11.82
C ILE A 404 9.13 -2.06 -10.52
N LEU A 405 8.53 -1.47 -9.49
CA LEU A 405 9.03 -1.56 -8.12
C LEU A 405 8.52 -2.85 -7.49
N ILE A 406 9.42 -3.60 -6.90
CA ILE A 406 9.13 -4.76 -6.06
C ILE A 406 9.83 -4.64 -4.71
N GLN A 407 9.36 -5.41 -3.75
CA GLN A 407 10.07 -5.69 -2.50
C GLN A 407 10.50 -7.16 -2.47
N SER A 408 11.66 -7.45 -1.89
CA SER A 408 12.16 -8.82 -1.87
C SER A 408 13.03 -9.11 -0.66
N GLY A 409 12.82 -10.26 -0.04
CA GLY A 409 13.67 -10.79 1.03
C GLY A 409 14.90 -11.55 0.54
N MET A 410 15.17 -11.59 -0.77
CA MET A 410 16.23 -12.42 -1.35
C MET A 410 17.63 -12.05 -0.81
N LEU A 411 17.91 -10.77 -0.60
CA LEU A 411 19.21 -10.29 -0.12
C LEU A 411 19.46 -10.54 1.36
N SER A 412 18.41 -10.61 2.15
CA SER A 412 18.47 -10.81 3.61
C SER A 412 18.26 -12.26 4.04
N GLY A 413 18.09 -13.17 3.09
CA GLY A 413 17.71 -14.56 3.38
C GLY A 413 16.28 -14.67 3.92
N GLY A 414 15.40 -13.71 3.63
CA GLY A 414 14.01 -13.69 4.06
C GLY A 414 13.80 -13.07 5.45
N LYS A 415 14.79 -12.36 5.99
CA LYS A 415 14.66 -11.68 7.30
C LYS A 415 13.97 -10.32 7.15
N ASN A 416 14.40 -9.52 6.21
CA ASN A 416 13.87 -8.19 5.90
C ASN A 416 13.66 -8.08 4.39
N LEU A 417 12.91 -7.07 3.97
CA LEU A 417 12.71 -6.74 2.56
C LEU A 417 13.70 -5.67 2.12
N GLY A 418 14.12 -5.77 0.85
CA GLY A 418 14.79 -4.70 0.13
C GLY A 418 13.92 -4.24 -1.03
N LEU A 419 13.99 -2.97 -1.38
CA LEU A 419 13.32 -2.39 -2.55
C LEU A 419 14.18 -2.58 -3.79
N MET A 420 13.55 -3.05 -4.87
CA MET A 420 14.23 -3.28 -6.14
C MET A 420 13.40 -2.75 -7.30
N VAL A 421 14.07 -2.17 -8.28
CA VAL A 421 13.46 -1.73 -9.54
C VAL A 421 13.86 -2.70 -10.65
N VAL A 422 12.86 -3.19 -11.35
CA VAL A 422 12.97 -4.09 -12.51
C VAL A 422 12.65 -3.27 -13.75
N PRO A 423 13.54 -3.17 -14.75
CA PRO A 423 13.21 -2.51 -16.01
C PRO A 423 12.18 -3.34 -16.79
N VAL A 424 11.23 -2.65 -17.39
CA VAL A 424 10.31 -3.20 -18.37
C VAL A 424 10.84 -2.80 -19.74
N ALA A 425 11.49 -3.74 -20.43
CA ALA A 425 11.91 -3.49 -21.80
C ALA A 425 10.66 -3.26 -22.66
N PRO A 426 10.61 -2.22 -23.50
CA PRO A 426 9.59 -2.11 -24.53
C PRO A 426 9.69 -3.40 -25.37
N VAL A 427 8.66 -4.24 -25.33
CA VAL A 427 8.56 -5.31 -26.32
C VAL A 427 8.31 -4.58 -27.64
N ALA A 428 9.26 -4.69 -28.57
CA ALA A 428 9.08 -4.17 -29.91
C ALA A 428 7.78 -4.74 -30.49
N ASP A 429 6.97 -3.84 -31.06
CA ASP A 429 5.68 -4.16 -31.68
C ASP A 429 5.80 -5.25 -32.77
#